data_7e207dba95c27641807cfe6052fbf76a
#
_entry.id   7e207dba95c27641807cfe6052fbf76a
#
_cell.length_a   1.000
_cell.length_b   1.000
_cell.length_c   1.000
_cell.angle_alpha   90.00
_cell.angle_beta   90.00
_cell.angle_gamma   90.00
#
_symmetry.space_group_name_H-M   'P 1'
#
loop_
_entity.id
_entity.type
_entity.pdbx_description
1 polymer ?
#
loop_
_entity_poly.entity_id
_entity_poly.type
_entity_poly.pdbx_seq_one_letter_code
_entity_poly.pdbx_strand_id
1 'polypeptide(L)'
;MKRRAFLAAAAAGAALPLARPAIGGTAKTLVFVPQANLTSLDPVWTTATVTRNFSLMVYETLYGRDQAFNPKPLMVQGHTIDDDGKRWTMKLREGLVFHDGTPVLARDCVASLQRWLKRDAVSVTINARVDAIETPDDKTLVWRLKKPFPLLAHFLSKVQPQPVIVPERLAATDPFKQLTEIVGCGPFRFLPDELVSGHHAAFAKFDKYVSRQEPASYMSGGHKVLLDRVEWRIIPDGATATNALVSGEVDWLELPSPDVIPVLKKASGVNTGLLDIYGTVAILRPNSSIAPTNNVMLRKAMMAAVDPREAMIAAMGEDESGWHAPMGYFLPGVAAANDAGMAFRTKPWSVDE
;
A
#
# COMPACT_ATOMS: atom_id res chain seq x y z
N MET A 1 61.82 33.87 13.64
CA MET A 1 61.08 32.65 13.24
C MET A 1 60.04 33.03 12.22
N LYS A 2 60.04 32.47 11.03
CA LYS A 2 59.39 33.01 9.84
C LYS A 2 57.91 32.51 9.77
N ARG A 3 56.95 33.44 9.76
CA ARG A 3 55.49 33.22 9.64
C ARG A 3 55.09 32.28 8.49
N ARG A 4 55.92 32.10 7.48
CA ARG A 4 55.70 31.20 6.33
C ARG A 4 55.81 29.71 6.67
N ALA A 5 56.54 29.31 7.72
CA ALA A 5 56.64 27.92 8.13
C ALA A 5 55.41 27.42 8.90
N PHE A 6 54.65 28.31 9.53
CA PHE A 6 53.43 27.96 10.26
C PHE A 6 52.23 27.71 9.33
N LEU A 7 52.18 28.44 8.21
CA LEU A 7 51.10 28.25 7.20
C LEU A 7 51.30 26.99 6.34
N ALA A 8 52.54 26.54 6.16
CA ALA A 8 52.81 25.30 5.43
C ALA A 8 52.50 24.03 6.27
N ALA A 9 52.58 24.09 7.60
CA ALA A 9 52.17 22.99 8.49
C ALA A 9 50.65 22.85 8.63
N ALA A 10 49.88 23.96 8.47
CA ALA A 10 48.41 23.94 8.52
C ALA A 10 47.76 23.38 7.23
N ALA A 11 48.47 23.46 6.07
CA ALA A 11 47.96 22.94 4.80
C ALA A 11 48.18 21.43 4.63
N ALA A 12 49.10 20.80 5.38
CA ALA A 12 49.34 19.35 5.32
C ALA A 12 48.35 18.52 6.18
N GLY A 13 47.58 19.18 7.07
CA GLY A 13 46.57 18.52 7.93
C GLY A 13 45.21 18.35 7.30
N ALA A 14 44.94 18.94 6.11
CA ALA A 14 43.60 18.98 5.53
C ALA A 14 43.30 17.88 4.48
N ALA A 15 44.20 16.93 4.30
CA ALA A 15 44.05 15.84 3.31
C ALA A 15 43.95 14.44 3.94
N LEU A 16 43.43 14.37 5.16
CA LEU A 16 42.90 13.07 5.64
C LEU A 16 41.57 12.83 4.94
N PRO A 17 41.41 11.76 4.14
CA PRO A 17 40.11 11.38 3.69
C PRO A 17 39.25 11.20 4.95
N LEU A 18 38.16 11.93 5.06
CA LEU A 18 37.12 11.63 6.02
C LEU A 18 36.73 10.17 5.77
N ALA A 19 37.27 9.29 6.59
CA ALA A 19 36.88 7.89 6.59
C ALA A 19 35.35 7.93 6.82
N ARG A 20 34.58 7.59 5.81
CA ARG A 20 33.19 7.24 6.01
C ARG A 20 33.19 6.25 7.16
N PRO A 21 32.39 6.46 8.22
CA PRO A 21 32.26 5.44 9.24
C PRO A 21 31.89 4.15 8.50
N ALA A 22 32.78 3.17 8.56
CA ALA A 22 32.46 1.82 8.14
C ALA A 22 31.33 1.40 9.05
N ILE A 23 30.09 1.49 8.54
CA ILE A 23 28.93 0.87 9.18
C ILE A 23 29.25 -0.61 9.17
N GLY A 24 29.76 -1.06 10.31
CA GLY A 24 30.16 -2.43 10.51
C GLY A 24 28.97 -3.35 10.37
N GLY A 25 29.15 -4.39 9.59
CA GLY A 25 28.20 -5.47 9.44
C GLY A 25 27.42 -5.37 8.12
N THR A 26 27.45 -6.44 7.40
CA THR A 26 26.82 -6.71 6.10
C THR A 26 25.28 -6.72 6.11
N ALA A 27 24.63 -6.03 7.04
CA ALA A 27 23.16 -5.92 7.08
C ALA A 27 22.71 -5.16 5.83
N LYS A 28 21.90 -5.84 5.01
CA LYS A 28 21.32 -5.23 3.80
C LYS A 28 20.18 -4.32 4.21
N THR A 29 20.48 -3.05 4.36
CA THR A 29 19.50 -2.01 4.71
C THR A 29 19.04 -1.28 3.46
N LEU A 30 17.75 -1.01 3.36
CA LEU A 30 17.15 -0.12 2.37
C LEU A 30 16.65 1.14 3.07
N VAL A 31 17.06 2.30 2.61
CA VAL A 31 16.54 3.60 3.05
C VAL A 31 15.51 4.09 2.04
N PHE A 32 14.25 4.14 2.47
CA PHE A 32 13.10 4.45 1.65
C PHE A 32 12.48 5.80 2.05
N VAL A 33 12.17 6.64 1.07
CA VAL A 33 11.42 7.89 1.27
C VAL A 33 9.99 7.69 0.81
N PRO A 34 9.02 7.57 1.74
CA PRO A 34 7.62 7.40 1.40
C PRO A 34 7.02 8.70 0.85
N GLN A 35 5.93 8.58 0.11
CA GLN A 35 5.20 9.72 -0.49
C GLN A 35 4.57 10.68 0.54
N ALA A 36 4.38 10.25 1.77
CA ALA A 36 3.75 11.04 2.82
C ALA A 36 4.23 10.58 4.21
N ASN A 37 3.99 11.41 5.21
CA ASN A 37 4.25 11.07 6.61
C ASN A 37 3.35 9.91 7.09
N LEU A 38 3.95 8.96 7.82
CA LEU A 38 3.26 7.81 8.43
C LEU A 38 2.55 8.26 9.72
N THR A 39 1.31 8.69 9.58
CA THR A 39 0.49 9.21 10.69
C THR A 39 -0.37 8.17 11.38
N SER A 40 -0.57 7.02 10.76
CA SER A 40 -1.35 5.90 11.32
C SER A 40 -0.70 4.58 10.98
N LEU A 41 -0.61 3.70 11.98
CA LEU A 41 -0.07 2.34 11.86
C LEU A 41 -1.18 1.27 11.74
N ASP A 42 -2.45 1.70 11.75
CA ASP A 42 -3.61 0.82 11.69
C ASP A 42 -4.29 0.90 10.30
N PRO A 43 -4.11 -0.11 9.43
CA PRO A 43 -4.67 -0.10 8.09
C PRO A 43 -6.20 -0.29 8.03
N VAL A 44 -6.83 -0.66 9.15
CA VAL A 44 -8.30 -0.71 9.27
C VAL A 44 -8.85 0.68 9.55
N TRP A 45 -8.06 1.55 10.19
CA TRP A 45 -8.46 2.91 10.54
C TRP A 45 -8.50 3.87 9.36
N THR A 46 -7.58 3.74 8.41
CA THR A 46 -7.39 4.70 7.30
C THR A 46 -7.18 4.02 5.96
N THR A 47 -7.48 4.76 4.88
CA THR A 47 -7.16 4.38 3.50
C THR A 47 -5.92 5.09 2.96
N ALA A 48 -5.09 5.69 3.81
CA ALA A 48 -3.87 6.37 3.39
C ALA A 48 -2.88 5.38 2.76
N THR A 49 -2.33 5.74 1.59
CA THR A 49 -1.38 4.89 0.84
C THR A 49 -0.14 4.56 1.65
N VAL A 50 0.39 5.52 2.41
CA VAL A 50 1.55 5.31 3.28
C VAL A 50 1.27 4.24 4.36
N THR A 51 0.07 4.23 4.95
CA THR A 51 -0.36 3.19 5.89
C THR A 51 -0.55 1.84 5.20
N ARG A 52 -1.05 1.81 3.97
CA ARG A 52 -1.10 0.59 3.15
C ARG A 52 0.31 0.01 2.94
N ASN A 53 1.27 0.84 2.55
CA ASN A 53 2.65 0.40 2.32
C ASN A 53 3.29 -0.15 3.61
N PHE A 54 3.07 0.53 4.74
CA PHE A 54 3.42 0.03 6.06
C PHE A 54 2.79 -1.34 6.33
N SER A 55 1.51 -1.46 6.06
CA SER A 55 0.72 -2.68 6.27
C SER A 55 1.26 -3.87 5.49
N LEU A 56 1.67 -3.68 4.24
CA LEU A 56 2.25 -4.73 3.40
C LEU A 56 3.58 -5.27 3.90
N MET A 57 4.29 -4.52 4.73
CA MET A 57 5.52 -4.97 5.37
C MET A 57 5.26 -5.75 6.66
N VAL A 58 4.28 -5.30 7.45
CA VAL A 58 4.10 -5.71 8.84
C VAL A 58 3.01 -6.76 9.00
N TYR A 59 1.96 -6.69 8.19
CA TYR A 59 0.80 -7.57 8.31
C TYR A 59 0.67 -8.49 7.10
N GLU A 60 -0.19 -9.48 7.23
CA GLU A 60 -0.64 -10.36 6.14
C GLU A 60 -2.17 -10.41 6.10
N THR A 61 -2.70 -10.88 4.98
CA THR A 61 -4.13 -11.08 4.74
C THR A 61 -4.41 -12.52 4.30
N LEU A 62 -5.66 -12.97 4.42
CA LEU A 62 -6.03 -14.32 3.98
C LEU A 62 -5.85 -14.51 2.47
N TYR A 63 -6.14 -13.45 1.69
CA TYR A 63 -6.01 -13.40 0.23
C TYR A 63 -5.27 -12.13 -0.19
N GLY A 64 -4.41 -12.24 -1.20
CA GLY A 64 -3.85 -11.12 -1.95
C GLY A 64 -4.49 -11.04 -3.34
N ARG A 65 -4.04 -10.08 -4.14
CA ARG A 65 -4.41 -9.94 -5.55
C ARG A 65 -3.22 -10.17 -6.46
N ASP A 66 -3.44 -10.87 -7.57
CA ASP A 66 -2.45 -10.93 -8.64
C ASP A 66 -2.51 -9.66 -9.51
N GLN A 67 -1.63 -9.58 -10.48
CA GLN A 67 -1.51 -8.44 -11.40
C GLN A 67 -2.78 -8.23 -12.26
N ALA A 68 -3.62 -9.24 -12.44
CA ALA A 68 -4.91 -9.12 -13.12
C ALA A 68 -6.08 -8.82 -12.15
N PHE A 69 -5.76 -8.48 -10.88
CA PHE A 69 -6.71 -8.21 -9.80
C PHE A 69 -7.56 -9.42 -9.36
N ASN A 70 -7.19 -10.64 -9.74
CA ASN A 70 -7.84 -11.83 -9.23
C ASN A 70 -7.38 -12.12 -7.80
N PRO A 71 -8.30 -12.57 -6.91
CA PRO A 71 -7.94 -12.99 -5.57
C PRO A 71 -7.10 -14.28 -5.62
N LYS A 72 -6.02 -14.29 -4.88
CA LYS A 72 -5.11 -15.43 -4.70
C LYS A 72 -4.95 -15.73 -3.22
N PRO A 73 -4.90 -17.01 -2.82
CA PRO A 73 -4.60 -17.37 -1.43
C PRO A 73 -3.26 -16.79 -0.98
N LEU A 74 -3.20 -16.25 0.27
CA LEU A 74 -1.97 -15.83 0.92
C LEU A 74 -1.74 -16.62 2.22
N MET A 75 -2.43 -16.27 3.32
CA MET A 75 -2.33 -17.03 4.58
C MET A 75 -3.10 -18.36 4.52
N VAL A 76 -4.13 -18.45 3.70
CA VAL A 76 -4.86 -19.72 3.49
C VAL A 76 -4.18 -20.58 2.43
N GLN A 77 -4.33 -21.91 2.53
CA GLN A 77 -3.92 -22.85 1.48
C GLN A 77 -4.78 -22.66 0.21
N GLY A 78 -6.08 -22.41 0.41
CA GLY A 78 -7.11 -22.23 -0.58
C GLY A 78 -8.47 -22.25 0.09
N HIS A 79 -9.51 -22.51 -0.68
CA HIS A 79 -10.88 -22.69 -0.17
C HIS A 79 -11.62 -23.74 -0.95
N THR A 80 -12.63 -24.36 -0.30
CA THR A 80 -13.69 -25.12 -0.96
C THR A 80 -15.01 -24.37 -0.83
N ILE A 81 -15.90 -24.57 -1.79
CA ILE A 81 -17.23 -23.97 -1.81
C ILE A 81 -18.25 -25.08 -1.94
N ASP A 82 -19.09 -25.23 -0.93
CA ASP A 82 -20.12 -26.25 -0.82
C ASP A 82 -21.50 -25.63 -0.59
N ASP A 83 -22.55 -26.44 -0.48
CA ASP A 83 -23.91 -26.02 -0.18
C ASP A 83 -24.39 -24.91 -1.16
N ASP A 84 -24.33 -25.22 -2.46
CA ASP A 84 -24.72 -24.33 -3.56
C ASP A 84 -24.10 -22.91 -3.43
N GLY A 85 -22.84 -22.84 -2.99
CA GLY A 85 -22.12 -21.57 -2.87
C GLY A 85 -22.31 -20.84 -1.54
N LYS A 86 -22.96 -21.47 -0.55
CA LYS A 86 -23.23 -20.85 0.75
C LYS A 86 -22.23 -21.21 1.84
N ARG A 87 -21.42 -22.24 1.64
CA ARG A 87 -20.41 -22.66 2.61
C ARG A 87 -19.02 -22.53 2.01
N TRP A 88 -18.21 -21.65 2.56
CA TRP A 88 -16.80 -21.48 2.18
C TRP A 88 -15.92 -21.99 3.32
N THR A 89 -15.10 -23.00 3.04
CA THR A 89 -14.13 -23.54 4.00
C THR A 89 -12.74 -23.13 3.59
N MET A 90 -12.03 -22.43 4.47
CA MET A 90 -10.68 -21.90 4.26
C MET A 90 -9.74 -22.47 5.33
N LYS A 91 -8.62 -23.07 4.91
CA LYS A 91 -7.63 -23.64 5.81
C LYS A 91 -6.36 -22.83 5.81
N LEU A 92 -5.86 -22.41 6.98
CA LEU A 92 -4.59 -21.70 7.14
C LEU A 92 -3.41 -22.60 6.74
N ARG A 93 -2.36 -21.97 6.19
CA ARG A 93 -1.07 -22.64 5.95
C ARG A 93 -0.40 -23.00 7.26
N GLU A 94 0.49 -23.96 7.24
CA GLU A 94 1.29 -24.34 8.40
C GLU A 94 2.40 -23.32 8.68
N GLY A 95 2.83 -23.23 9.94
CA GLY A 95 3.98 -22.45 10.38
C GLY A 95 3.74 -20.94 10.49
N LEU A 96 2.51 -20.45 10.30
CA LEU A 96 2.21 -19.02 10.45
C LEU A 96 2.34 -18.62 11.93
N VAL A 97 3.16 -17.60 12.19
CA VAL A 97 3.38 -17.04 13.52
C VAL A 97 3.34 -15.51 13.47
N PHE A 98 2.90 -14.90 14.56
CA PHE A 98 2.97 -13.46 14.76
C PHE A 98 4.38 -13.00 15.15
N HIS A 99 4.64 -11.71 15.07
CA HIS A 99 5.93 -11.10 15.42
C HIS A 99 6.30 -11.29 16.90
N ASP A 100 5.33 -11.51 17.77
CA ASP A 100 5.53 -11.85 19.19
C ASP A 100 5.85 -13.34 19.42
N GLY A 101 5.85 -14.14 18.35
CA GLY A 101 6.17 -15.56 18.35
C GLY A 101 4.97 -16.47 18.63
N THR A 102 3.78 -15.94 18.86
CA THR A 102 2.56 -16.74 19.03
C THR A 102 2.07 -17.28 17.69
N PRO A 103 1.46 -18.49 17.63
CA PRO A 103 0.93 -19.04 16.39
C PRO A 103 -0.29 -18.24 15.93
N VAL A 104 -0.45 -18.13 14.60
CA VAL A 104 -1.67 -17.58 14.00
C VAL A 104 -2.74 -18.66 13.98
N LEU A 105 -3.89 -18.36 14.57
CA LEU A 105 -5.02 -19.27 14.70
C LEU A 105 -6.25 -18.74 13.95
N ALA A 106 -7.18 -19.63 13.63
CA ALA A 106 -8.42 -19.27 12.94
C ALA A 106 -9.24 -18.23 13.71
N ARG A 107 -9.23 -18.26 15.05
CA ARG A 107 -9.90 -17.26 15.90
C ARG A 107 -9.33 -15.85 15.72
N ASP A 108 -8.01 -15.71 15.55
CA ASP A 108 -7.37 -14.42 15.28
C ASP A 108 -7.87 -13.84 13.96
N CYS A 109 -7.99 -14.70 12.94
CA CYS A 109 -8.51 -14.31 11.65
C CYS A 109 -9.97 -13.85 11.74
N VAL A 110 -10.83 -14.59 12.46
CA VAL A 110 -12.23 -14.21 12.62
C VAL A 110 -12.37 -12.89 13.37
N ALA A 111 -11.65 -12.71 14.48
CA ALA A 111 -11.68 -11.47 15.25
C ALA A 111 -11.21 -10.27 14.40
N SER A 112 -10.12 -10.43 13.65
CA SER A 112 -9.58 -9.41 12.76
C SER A 112 -10.56 -9.02 11.66
N LEU A 113 -11.18 -10.01 11.01
CA LEU A 113 -12.18 -9.78 9.97
C LEU A 113 -13.43 -9.10 10.52
N GLN A 114 -13.88 -9.47 11.72
CA GLN A 114 -15.01 -8.82 12.40
C GLN A 114 -14.71 -7.36 12.71
N ARG A 115 -13.49 -7.04 13.16
CA ARG A 115 -13.05 -5.66 13.37
C ARG A 115 -13.04 -4.86 12.06
N TRP A 116 -12.47 -5.42 11.00
CA TRP A 116 -12.43 -4.80 9.67
C TRP A 116 -13.84 -4.57 9.12
N LEU A 117 -14.75 -5.56 9.22
CA LEU A 117 -16.13 -5.47 8.76
C LEU A 117 -16.93 -4.37 9.48
N LYS A 118 -16.55 -3.92 10.65
CA LYS A 118 -17.21 -2.79 11.33
C LYS A 118 -16.79 -1.43 10.77
N ARG A 119 -15.67 -1.36 10.05
CA ARG A 119 -15.10 -0.12 9.50
C ARG A 119 -15.27 0.01 7.97
N ASP A 120 -15.15 -1.09 7.27
CA ASP A 120 -15.15 -1.06 5.81
C ASP A 120 -16.57 -0.91 5.25
N ALA A 121 -16.72 -0.04 4.22
CA ALA A 121 -18.01 0.17 3.55
C ALA A 121 -18.57 -1.11 2.91
N VAL A 122 -17.72 -2.09 2.59
CA VAL A 122 -18.14 -3.40 2.05
C VAL A 122 -18.90 -4.24 3.06
N SER A 123 -18.83 -3.92 4.35
CA SER A 123 -19.53 -4.62 5.42
C SER A 123 -21.03 -4.74 5.18
N VAL A 124 -21.66 -3.71 4.63
CA VAL A 124 -23.10 -3.73 4.30
C VAL A 124 -23.40 -4.89 3.34
N THR A 125 -22.55 -5.08 2.33
CA THR A 125 -22.72 -6.15 1.33
C THR A 125 -22.41 -7.53 1.89
N ILE A 126 -21.37 -7.67 2.70
CA ILE A 126 -20.95 -8.95 3.29
C ILE A 126 -21.93 -9.35 4.39
N ASN A 127 -22.21 -8.48 5.37
CA ASN A 127 -23.06 -8.78 6.53
C ASN A 127 -24.49 -9.14 6.14
N ALA A 128 -25.01 -8.56 5.04
CA ALA A 128 -26.31 -8.94 4.51
C ALA A 128 -26.36 -10.42 4.02
N ARG A 129 -25.21 -11.03 3.76
CA ARG A 129 -25.07 -12.38 3.21
C ARG A 129 -24.50 -13.38 4.19
N VAL A 130 -23.73 -12.93 5.16
CA VAL A 130 -23.11 -13.82 6.18
C VAL A 130 -24.15 -14.20 7.22
N ASP A 131 -24.23 -15.50 7.53
CA ASP A 131 -24.94 -16.05 8.66
C ASP A 131 -24.01 -16.20 9.87
N ALA A 132 -22.87 -16.88 9.66
CA ALA A 132 -21.87 -17.07 10.68
C ALA A 132 -20.45 -17.19 10.07
N ILE A 133 -19.44 -16.91 10.88
CA ILE A 133 -18.04 -17.28 10.62
C ILE A 133 -17.61 -18.16 11.78
N GLU A 134 -17.33 -19.42 11.50
CA GLU A 134 -17.03 -20.45 12.48
C GLU A 134 -15.56 -20.87 12.41
N THR A 135 -15.02 -21.33 13.54
CA THR A 135 -13.67 -21.90 13.64
C THR A 135 -13.76 -23.29 14.26
N PRO A 136 -14.04 -24.33 13.44
CA PRO A 136 -14.19 -25.69 13.95
C PRO A 136 -12.91 -26.25 14.57
N ASP A 137 -11.77 -25.71 14.17
CA ASP A 137 -10.45 -25.99 14.73
C ASP A 137 -9.53 -24.75 14.62
N ASP A 138 -8.31 -24.86 15.14
CA ASP A 138 -7.34 -23.76 15.19
C ASP A 138 -6.86 -23.27 13.80
N LYS A 139 -7.13 -24.01 12.74
CA LYS A 139 -6.61 -23.72 11.38
C LYS A 139 -7.71 -23.48 10.34
N THR A 140 -8.95 -23.76 10.68
CA THR A 140 -10.06 -23.76 9.71
C THR A 140 -11.05 -22.64 10.01
N LEU A 141 -11.35 -21.82 8.97
CA LEU A 141 -12.42 -20.84 8.98
C LEU A 141 -13.55 -21.35 8.06
N VAL A 142 -14.78 -21.30 8.54
CA VAL A 142 -15.97 -21.64 7.76
C VAL A 142 -16.90 -20.44 7.72
N TRP A 143 -17.12 -19.91 6.53
CA TRP A 143 -18.13 -18.88 6.27
C TRP A 143 -19.44 -19.57 5.90
N ARG A 144 -20.47 -19.31 6.67
CA ARG A 144 -21.84 -19.72 6.35
C ARG A 144 -22.59 -18.53 5.83
N LEU A 145 -23.17 -18.67 4.64
CA LEU A 145 -23.83 -17.59 3.93
C LEU A 145 -25.34 -17.89 3.79
N LYS A 146 -26.16 -16.88 3.95
CA LYS A 146 -27.61 -16.92 3.69
C LYS A 146 -27.93 -17.09 2.20
N LYS A 147 -27.05 -16.56 1.35
CA LYS A 147 -27.15 -16.60 -0.12
C LYS A 147 -25.76 -16.77 -0.72
N PRO A 148 -25.60 -17.42 -1.87
CA PRO A 148 -24.31 -17.55 -2.57
C PRO A 148 -23.66 -16.18 -2.79
N PHE A 149 -22.34 -16.12 -2.58
CA PHE A 149 -21.57 -14.89 -2.75
C PHE A 149 -20.20 -15.16 -3.36
N PRO A 150 -20.11 -15.27 -4.70
CA PRO A 150 -18.88 -15.62 -5.40
C PRO A 150 -17.77 -14.58 -5.27
N LEU A 151 -18.11 -13.36 -4.84
CA LEU A 151 -17.15 -12.27 -4.66
C LEU A 151 -16.45 -12.27 -3.28
N LEU A 152 -16.71 -13.25 -2.40
CA LEU A 152 -16.13 -13.25 -1.04
C LEU A 152 -14.61 -13.12 -1.06
N ALA A 153 -13.91 -13.94 -1.87
CA ALA A 153 -12.46 -13.87 -1.98
C ALA A 153 -11.96 -12.53 -2.54
N HIS A 154 -12.71 -11.88 -3.44
CA HIS A 154 -12.38 -10.53 -3.93
C HIS A 154 -12.42 -9.48 -2.82
N PHE A 155 -13.39 -9.56 -1.90
CA PHE A 155 -13.44 -8.65 -0.77
C PHE A 155 -12.35 -8.95 0.26
N LEU A 156 -12.04 -10.23 0.50
CA LEU A 156 -10.96 -10.63 1.41
C LEU A 156 -9.55 -10.33 0.86
N SER A 157 -9.43 -9.99 -0.42
CA SER A 157 -8.18 -9.53 -1.06
C SER A 157 -8.14 -8.01 -1.28
N LYS A 158 -8.99 -7.26 -0.59
CA LYS A 158 -9.10 -5.81 -0.75
C LYS A 158 -7.79 -5.10 -0.39
N VAL A 159 -7.40 -4.14 -1.23
CA VAL A 159 -6.14 -3.42 -1.10
C VAL A 159 -6.20 -2.32 -0.04
N GLN A 160 -7.36 -1.67 0.12
CA GLN A 160 -7.59 -0.54 1.06
C GLN A 160 -9.07 -0.42 1.44
N PRO A 161 -9.44 -0.31 2.73
CA PRO A 161 -8.67 -0.79 3.89
C PRO A 161 -8.41 -2.29 3.80
N GLN A 162 -7.20 -2.71 4.19
CA GLN A 162 -6.82 -4.13 4.10
C GLN A 162 -7.45 -4.94 5.24
N PRO A 163 -7.98 -6.15 4.96
CA PRO A 163 -8.44 -7.10 5.98
C PRO A 163 -7.25 -7.83 6.61
N VAL A 164 -6.36 -7.07 7.28
CA VAL A 164 -5.15 -7.60 7.92
C VAL A 164 -5.47 -8.48 9.11
N ILE A 165 -4.61 -9.46 9.36
CA ILE A 165 -4.73 -10.37 10.49
C ILE A 165 -3.78 -9.92 11.59
N VAL A 166 -4.34 -9.77 12.79
CA VAL A 166 -3.65 -9.43 14.03
C VAL A 166 -4.07 -10.41 15.13
N PRO A 167 -3.32 -10.56 16.24
CA PRO A 167 -3.75 -11.36 17.37
C PRO A 167 -5.15 -10.97 17.86
N GLU A 168 -5.97 -11.94 18.27
CA GLU A 168 -7.35 -11.72 18.76
C GLU A 168 -7.41 -10.64 19.84
N ARG A 169 -6.45 -10.60 20.76
CA ARG A 169 -6.35 -9.57 21.81
C ARG A 169 -6.27 -8.14 21.25
N LEU A 170 -5.61 -7.95 20.10
CA LEU A 170 -5.53 -6.67 19.40
C LEU A 170 -6.78 -6.41 18.56
N ALA A 171 -7.30 -7.45 17.91
CA ALA A 171 -8.54 -7.37 17.14
C ALA A 171 -9.76 -7.01 18.00
N ALA A 172 -9.72 -7.30 19.32
CA ALA A 172 -10.73 -6.88 20.29
C ALA A 172 -10.75 -5.36 20.54
N THR A 173 -9.73 -4.62 20.09
CA THR A 173 -9.75 -3.15 20.17
C THR A 173 -10.95 -2.60 19.40
N ASP A 174 -11.64 -1.63 20.00
CA ASP A 174 -12.76 -0.92 19.37
C ASP A 174 -12.37 -0.52 17.93
N PRO A 175 -13.15 -0.90 16.91
CA PRO A 175 -12.83 -0.60 15.52
C PRO A 175 -12.77 0.91 15.21
N PHE A 176 -13.32 1.75 16.09
CA PHE A 176 -13.25 3.21 16.03
C PHE A 176 -12.10 3.81 16.87
N LYS A 177 -11.16 2.96 17.30
CA LYS A 177 -9.89 3.34 17.94
C LYS A 177 -8.74 2.68 17.19
N GLN A 178 -7.63 3.40 17.06
CA GLN A 178 -6.42 2.84 16.45
C GLN A 178 -5.76 1.81 17.37
N LEU A 179 -5.08 0.84 16.76
CA LEU A 179 -4.22 -0.07 17.50
C LEU A 179 -3.06 0.72 18.12
N THR A 180 -2.75 0.44 19.37
CA THR A 180 -1.63 1.03 20.13
C THR A 180 -0.39 0.14 20.13
N GLU A 181 -0.58 -1.15 19.89
CA GLU A 181 0.49 -2.15 19.77
C GLU A 181 0.50 -2.70 18.34
N ILE A 182 1.69 -2.85 17.77
CA ILE A 182 1.87 -3.29 16.39
C ILE A 182 2.48 -4.68 16.39
N VAL A 183 1.64 -5.68 16.25
CA VAL A 183 2.00 -7.09 16.08
C VAL A 183 1.30 -7.64 14.86
N GLY A 184 2.08 -7.89 13.83
CA GLY A 184 1.63 -8.53 12.59
C GLY A 184 2.25 -9.90 12.40
N CYS A 185 2.09 -10.46 11.21
CA CYS A 185 2.69 -11.73 10.78
C CYS A 185 3.32 -11.60 9.39
N GLY A 186 3.60 -10.39 8.95
CA GLY A 186 4.22 -10.06 7.67
C GLY A 186 5.74 -10.26 7.66
N PRO A 187 6.39 -9.97 6.51
CA PRO A 187 7.80 -10.24 6.29
C PRO A 187 8.76 -9.37 7.13
N PHE A 188 8.31 -8.23 7.61
CA PHE A 188 9.10 -7.33 8.45
C PHE A 188 8.38 -7.00 9.76
N ARG A 189 9.15 -6.94 10.83
CA ARG A 189 8.70 -6.49 12.15
C ARG A 189 8.96 -4.99 12.29
N PHE A 190 7.95 -4.24 12.67
CA PHE A 190 8.08 -2.84 13.04
C PHE A 190 8.89 -2.66 14.33
N LEU A 191 9.72 -1.62 14.40
CA LEU A 191 10.57 -1.28 15.54
C LEU A 191 10.01 0.00 16.22
N PRO A 192 9.13 -0.13 17.22
CA PRO A 192 8.45 1.02 17.80
C PRO A 192 9.39 1.99 18.51
N ASP A 193 10.47 1.49 19.11
CA ASP A 193 11.46 2.31 19.83
C ASP A 193 12.27 3.22 18.88
N GLU A 194 12.24 2.93 17.59
CA GLU A 194 12.91 3.74 16.57
C GLU A 194 11.94 4.65 15.79
N LEU A 195 10.67 4.70 16.19
CA LEU A 195 9.71 5.60 15.55
C LEU A 195 9.91 7.03 16.03
N VAL A 196 10.26 7.92 15.12
CA VAL A 196 10.24 9.37 15.32
C VAL A 196 9.19 9.95 14.39
N SER A 197 8.06 10.35 14.97
CA SER A 197 6.91 10.85 14.20
C SER A 197 7.30 12.00 13.27
N GLY A 198 6.91 11.90 12.01
CA GLY A 198 7.25 12.86 10.97
C GLY A 198 8.68 12.84 10.47
N HIS A 199 9.50 11.90 10.93
CA HIS A 199 10.92 11.84 10.56
C HIS A 199 11.39 10.43 10.16
N HIS A 200 11.14 9.42 10.99
CA HIS A 200 11.77 8.11 10.83
C HIS A 200 10.87 6.98 11.32
N ALA A 201 10.90 5.85 10.60
CA ALA A 201 10.37 4.57 11.05
C ALA A 201 11.30 3.44 10.59
N ALA A 202 11.45 2.39 11.39
CA ALA A 202 12.36 1.29 11.08
C ALA A 202 11.68 -0.07 11.20
N PHE A 203 12.19 -1.01 10.40
CA PHE A 203 11.66 -2.35 10.27
C PHE A 203 12.81 -3.34 10.19
N ALA A 204 12.73 -4.43 10.94
CA ALA A 204 13.67 -5.53 10.87
C ALA A 204 13.01 -6.74 10.19
N LYS A 205 13.82 -7.48 9.42
CA LYS A 205 13.39 -8.76 8.85
C LYS A 205 12.81 -9.67 9.94
N PHE A 206 11.73 -10.36 9.60
CA PHE A 206 11.16 -11.37 10.47
C PHE A 206 11.59 -12.76 10.01
N ASP A 207 12.58 -13.36 10.69
CA ASP A 207 13.20 -14.62 10.27
C ASP A 207 12.25 -15.82 10.29
N LYS A 208 11.17 -15.76 11.08
CA LYS A 208 10.14 -16.81 11.14
C LYS A 208 9.03 -16.63 10.10
N TYR A 209 9.14 -15.62 9.22
CA TYR A 209 8.15 -15.41 8.17
C TYR A 209 8.14 -16.58 7.18
N VAL A 210 6.96 -17.15 6.97
CA VAL A 210 6.74 -18.27 6.03
C VAL A 210 6.17 -17.73 4.73
N SER A 211 7.05 -17.46 3.76
CA SER A 211 6.65 -17.04 2.42
C SER A 211 5.95 -18.17 1.65
N ARG A 212 5.07 -17.82 0.70
CA ARG A 212 4.59 -18.76 -0.30
C ARG A 212 5.70 -19.09 -1.29
N GLN A 213 5.55 -20.23 -1.99
CA GLN A 213 6.54 -20.68 -2.98
C GLN A 213 6.22 -20.22 -4.40
N GLU A 214 4.97 -19.82 -4.66
CA GLU A 214 4.54 -19.32 -5.96
C GLU A 214 5.24 -17.99 -6.29
N PRO A 215 5.51 -17.71 -7.58
CA PRO A 215 6.08 -16.44 -7.98
C PRO A 215 5.25 -15.25 -7.47
N ALA A 216 5.94 -14.18 -7.07
CA ALA A 216 5.28 -12.94 -6.68
C ALA A 216 4.49 -12.36 -7.85
N SER A 217 3.28 -11.92 -7.59
CA SER A 217 2.41 -11.26 -8.58
C SER A 217 1.57 -10.20 -7.87
N TYR A 218 1.94 -8.93 -8.04
CA TYR A 218 1.37 -7.77 -7.35
C TYR A 218 1.35 -7.96 -5.83
N MET A 219 0.19 -8.20 -5.21
CA MET A 219 0.04 -8.43 -3.76
C MET A 219 -0.16 -9.91 -3.41
N SER A 220 0.22 -10.82 -4.28
CA SER A 220 0.07 -12.27 -4.08
C SER A 220 1.34 -13.03 -4.42
N GLY A 221 1.34 -14.33 -4.10
CA GLY A 221 2.51 -15.19 -4.28
C GLY A 221 3.53 -15.05 -3.15
N GLY A 222 4.78 -15.42 -3.41
CA GLY A 222 5.83 -15.43 -2.41
C GLY A 222 6.45 -14.06 -2.18
N HIS A 223 6.49 -13.62 -0.93
CA HIS A 223 7.20 -12.40 -0.50
C HIS A 223 8.62 -12.78 -0.06
N LYS A 224 9.56 -12.74 -1.00
CA LYS A 224 10.96 -13.10 -0.72
C LYS A 224 11.68 -11.93 -0.06
N VAL A 225 12.02 -12.09 1.21
CA VAL A 225 12.73 -11.06 1.99
C VAL A 225 14.24 -11.14 1.71
N LEU A 226 14.78 -10.15 1.03
CA LEU A 226 16.20 -10.06 0.64
C LEU A 226 16.98 -9.06 1.49
N LEU A 227 16.27 -8.25 2.28
CA LEU A 227 16.84 -7.19 3.11
C LEU A 227 16.76 -7.58 4.59
N ASP A 228 17.75 -7.18 5.37
CA ASP A 228 17.75 -7.42 6.82
C ASP A 228 17.00 -6.29 7.56
N ARG A 229 17.00 -5.09 6.96
CA ARG A 229 16.42 -3.89 7.55
C ARG A 229 15.84 -2.98 6.47
N VAL A 230 14.76 -2.29 6.80
CA VAL A 230 14.22 -1.17 6.00
C VAL A 230 14.05 0.03 6.92
N GLU A 231 14.50 1.19 6.47
CA GLU A 231 14.32 2.46 7.15
C GLU A 231 13.46 3.39 6.29
N TRP A 232 12.42 3.94 6.87
CA TRP A 232 11.64 4.98 6.24
C TRP A 232 12.12 6.33 6.73
N ARG A 233 12.56 7.17 5.81
CA ARG A 233 12.99 8.53 6.10
C ARG A 233 12.00 9.51 5.47
N ILE A 234 11.28 10.25 6.30
CA ILE A 234 10.30 11.23 5.85
C ILE A 234 11.02 12.52 5.46
N ILE A 235 11.03 12.86 4.19
CA ILE A 235 11.62 14.08 3.63
C ILE A 235 10.50 14.83 2.89
N PRO A 236 9.86 15.82 3.52
CA PRO A 236 8.69 16.50 2.94
C PRO A 236 9.02 17.36 1.71
N ASP A 237 10.24 17.92 1.65
CA ASP A 237 10.68 18.74 0.51
C ASP A 237 11.18 17.86 -0.64
N GLY A 238 10.53 17.96 -1.79
CA GLY A 238 10.82 17.12 -2.95
C GLY A 238 12.21 17.36 -3.57
N ALA A 239 12.74 18.58 -3.50
CA ALA A 239 14.08 18.86 -4.00
C ALA A 239 15.13 18.24 -3.09
N THR A 240 14.95 18.32 -1.78
CA THR A 240 15.81 17.68 -0.78
C THR A 240 15.78 16.15 -0.94
N ALA A 241 14.58 15.55 -1.10
CA ALA A 241 14.44 14.11 -1.32
C ALA A 241 15.11 13.65 -2.63
N THR A 242 14.98 14.43 -3.71
CA THR A 242 15.65 14.16 -4.98
C THR A 242 17.18 14.21 -4.85
N ASN A 243 17.71 15.22 -4.16
CA ASN A 243 19.14 15.35 -3.92
C ASN A 243 19.69 14.22 -3.05
N ALA A 244 18.95 13.80 -2.02
CA ALA A 244 19.31 12.67 -1.17
C ALA A 244 19.41 11.36 -1.97
N LEU A 245 18.49 11.13 -2.94
CA LEU A 245 18.55 9.98 -3.83
C LEU A 245 19.76 10.06 -4.76
N VAL A 246 20.00 11.20 -5.41
CA VAL A 246 21.12 11.38 -6.36
C VAL A 246 22.48 11.27 -5.66
N SER A 247 22.58 11.72 -4.40
CA SER A 247 23.80 11.59 -3.60
C SER A 247 24.01 10.20 -3.01
N GLY A 248 23.01 9.30 -3.09
CA GLY A 248 23.06 7.97 -2.48
C GLY A 248 22.88 7.99 -0.95
N GLU A 249 22.30 9.06 -0.41
CA GLU A 249 21.93 9.13 1.01
C GLU A 249 20.67 8.30 1.30
N VAL A 250 19.78 8.16 0.32
CA VAL A 250 18.63 7.27 0.34
C VAL A 250 18.64 6.38 -0.91
N ASP A 251 17.99 5.21 -0.81
CA ASP A 251 18.02 4.20 -1.87
C ASP A 251 16.77 4.24 -2.76
N TRP A 252 15.65 4.71 -2.23
CA TRP A 252 14.38 4.68 -2.94
C TRP A 252 13.50 5.89 -2.58
N LEU A 253 13.09 6.64 -3.59
CA LEU A 253 12.08 7.69 -3.52
C LEU A 253 10.79 7.19 -4.16
N GLU A 254 9.70 7.04 -3.36
CA GLU A 254 8.47 6.39 -3.81
C GLU A 254 7.74 7.17 -4.92
N LEU A 255 7.59 8.46 -4.75
CA LEU A 255 6.78 9.30 -5.65
C LEU A 255 7.47 10.65 -5.87
N PRO A 256 8.47 10.73 -6.77
CA PRO A 256 9.05 12.00 -7.15
C PRO A 256 8.02 12.88 -7.89
N SER A 257 8.12 14.20 -7.75
CA SER A 257 7.33 15.12 -8.56
C SER A 257 7.61 14.89 -10.07
N PRO A 258 6.60 15.00 -10.94
CA PRO A 258 6.78 14.86 -12.39
C PRO A 258 7.91 15.74 -12.93
N ASP A 259 8.08 16.95 -12.42
CA ASP A 259 9.10 17.91 -12.86
C ASP A 259 10.55 17.42 -12.64
N VAL A 260 10.80 16.57 -11.63
CA VAL A 260 12.14 16.06 -11.34
C VAL A 260 12.45 14.74 -12.05
N ILE A 261 11.45 14.04 -12.61
CA ILE A 261 11.65 12.77 -13.32
C ILE A 261 12.68 12.89 -14.45
N PRO A 262 12.67 13.93 -15.32
CA PRO A 262 13.68 14.09 -16.35
C PRO A 262 15.10 14.28 -15.81
N VAL A 263 15.25 14.86 -14.61
CA VAL A 263 16.54 15.00 -13.91
C VAL A 263 17.00 13.65 -13.41
N LEU A 264 16.11 12.91 -12.74
CA LEU A 264 16.41 11.56 -12.21
C LEU A 264 16.76 10.57 -13.31
N LYS A 265 16.08 10.61 -14.46
CA LYS A 265 16.39 9.77 -15.63
C LYS A 265 17.81 9.99 -16.17
N LYS A 266 18.41 11.17 -15.95
CA LYS A 266 19.77 11.51 -16.37
C LYS A 266 20.83 11.30 -15.29
N ALA A 267 20.43 11.13 -14.04
CA ALA A 267 21.34 10.99 -12.92
C ALA A 267 22.04 9.63 -12.95
N SER A 268 23.36 9.64 -12.82
CA SER A 268 24.14 8.40 -12.76
C SER A 268 23.79 7.56 -11.54
N GLY A 269 23.60 6.27 -11.72
CA GLY A 269 23.28 5.33 -10.64
C GLY A 269 21.84 5.35 -10.17
N VAL A 270 20.97 6.19 -10.76
CA VAL A 270 19.54 6.24 -10.47
C VAL A 270 18.76 5.53 -11.57
N ASN A 271 17.85 4.63 -11.17
CA ASN A 271 16.89 3.99 -12.05
C ASN A 271 15.49 4.54 -11.77
N THR A 272 14.75 4.88 -12.81
CA THR A 272 13.34 5.30 -12.71
C THR A 272 12.44 4.25 -13.33
N GLY A 273 11.30 3.98 -12.72
CA GLY A 273 10.35 3.00 -13.23
C GLY A 273 8.94 3.22 -12.69
N LEU A 274 7.96 2.68 -13.38
CA LEU A 274 6.57 2.65 -12.96
C LEU A 274 6.30 1.31 -12.29
N LEU A 275 6.09 1.31 -10.97
CA LEU A 275 5.83 0.08 -10.20
C LEU A 275 4.34 -0.31 -10.21
N ASP A 276 3.47 0.68 -10.09
CA ASP A 276 2.02 0.47 -10.17
C ASP A 276 1.53 0.86 -11.56
N ILE A 277 1.37 -0.13 -12.43
CA ILE A 277 0.92 0.07 -13.82
C ILE A 277 -0.53 0.53 -13.93
N TYR A 278 -1.31 0.43 -12.86
CA TYR A 278 -2.69 0.90 -12.81
C TYR A 278 -2.80 2.31 -12.25
N GLY A 279 -1.81 2.74 -11.48
CA GLY A 279 -1.68 4.10 -10.98
C GLY A 279 -2.77 4.54 -10.01
N THR A 280 -2.95 5.85 -9.93
CA THR A 280 -3.94 6.51 -9.08
C THR A 280 -4.95 7.26 -9.93
N VAL A 281 -6.24 7.15 -9.60
CA VAL A 281 -7.30 7.88 -10.29
C VAL A 281 -7.46 9.26 -9.66
N ALA A 282 -7.24 10.31 -10.46
CA ALA A 282 -7.63 11.65 -10.08
C ALA A 282 -9.16 11.80 -10.20
N ILE A 283 -9.82 12.27 -9.16
CA ILE A 283 -11.28 12.41 -9.12
C ILE A 283 -11.69 13.79 -8.63
N LEU A 284 -12.67 14.38 -9.30
CA LEU A 284 -13.46 15.49 -8.77
C LEU A 284 -14.75 14.92 -8.17
N ARG A 285 -14.92 15.04 -6.85
CA ARG A 285 -16.07 14.47 -6.14
C ARG A 285 -16.99 15.57 -5.58
N PRO A 286 -18.03 15.99 -6.33
CA PRO A 286 -19.03 16.89 -5.79
C PRO A 286 -19.82 16.22 -4.65
N ASN A 287 -20.15 16.97 -3.60
CA ASN A 287 -21.06 16.45 -2.57
C ASN A 287 -22.50 16.39 -3.10
N SER A 288 -22.95 15.18 -3.45
CA SER A 288 -24.28 14.98 -4.03
C SER A 288 -25.44 15.03 -3.02
N SER A 289 -25.16 15.26 -1.73
CA SER A 289 -26.17 15.33 -0.67
C SER A 289 -26.68 16.76 -0.42
N ILE A 290 -25.97 17.79 -0.90
CA ILE A 290 -26.30 19.19 -0.65
C ILE A 290 -26.40 19.99 -1.95
N ALA A 291 -27.22 21.05 -1.92
CA ALA A 291 -27.34 22.00 -3.03
C ALA A 291 -26.03 22.81 -3.19
N PRO A 292 -25.65 23.22 -4.42
CA PRO A 292 -26.36 22.94 -5.68
C PRO A 292 -25.97 21.59 -6.32
N THR A 293 -24.98 20.89 -5.76
CA THR A 293 -24.39 19.67 -6.35
C THR A 293 -25.23 18.40 -6.17
N ASN A 294 -26.35 18.46 -5.42
CA ASN A 294 -27.38 17.42 -5.41
C ASN A 294 -28.15 17.36 -6.74
N ASN A 295 -28.12 18.42 -7.59
CA ASN A 295 -28.71 18.41 -8.91
C ASN A 295 -27.85 17.58 -9.88
N VAL A 296 -28.45 16.52 -10.47
CA VAL A 296 -27.74 15.63 -11.40
C VAL A 296 -27.34 16.33 -12.69
N MET A 297 -28.14 17.30 -13.16
CA MET A 297 -27.85 18.04 -14.40
C MET A 297 -26.62 18.95 -14.21
N LEU A 298 -26.49 19.58 -13.02
CA LEU A 298 -25.29 20.35 -12.70
C LEU A 298 -24.05 19.46 -12.68
N ARG A 299 -24.13 18.26 -12.08
CA ARG A 299 -22.97 17.33 -12.10
C ARG A 299 -22.60 16.89 -13.50
N LYS A 300 -23.59 16.65 -14.38
CA LYS A 300 -23.34 16.36 -15.81
C LYS A 300 -22.68 17.54 -16.51
N ALA A 301 -23.17 18.75 -16.28
CA ALA A 301 -22.55 19.97 -16.83
C ALA A 301 -21.10 20.14 -16.35
N MET A 302 -20.83 19.90 -15.06
CA MET A 302 -19.46 19.91 -14.51
C MET A 302 -18.56 18.86 -15.20
N MET A 303 -19.06 17.65 -15.43
CA MET A 303 -18.31 16.61 -16.14
C MET A 303 -17.99 17.00 -17.58
N ALA A 304 -18.91 17.70 -18.21
CA ALA A 304 -18.75 18.14 -19.57
C ALA A 304 -17.81 19.35 -19.70
N ALA A 305 -17.78 20.23 -18.69
CA ALA A 305 -16.93 21.43 -18.68
C ALA A 305 -15.44 21.16 -18.39
N VAL A 306 -15.08 19.96 -17.92
CA VAL A 306 -13.69 19.61 -17.58
C VAL A 306 -13.11 18.73 -18.68
N ASP A 307 -12.06 19.22 -19.36
CA ASP A 307 -11.24 18.37 -20.20
C ASP A 307 -10.26 17.57 -19.33
N PRO A 308 -10.44 16.24 -19.23
CA PRO A 308 -9.57 15.41 -18.41
C PRO A 308 -8.14 15.34 -18.95
N ARG A 309 -7.91 15.54 -20.25
CA ARG A 309 -6.58 15.54 -20.84
C ARG A 309 -5.80 16.79 -20.42
N GLU A 310 -6.41 17.97 -20.54
CA GLU A 310 -5.80 19.23 -20.07
C GLU A 310 -5.47 19.17 -18.56
N ALA A 311 -6.40 18.63 -17.76
CA ALA A 311 -6.18 18.44 -16.33
C ALA A 311 -4.98 17.51 -16.05
N MET A 312 -4.80 16.45 -16.83
CA MET A 312 -3.65 15.54 -16.67
C MET A 312 -2.35 16.17 -17.16
N ILE A 313 -2.36 16.93 -18.25
CA ILE A 313 -1.18 17.70 -18.71
C ILE A 313 -0.74 18.68 -17.61
N ALA A 314 -1.67 19.41 -17.03
CA ALA A 314 -1.37 20.35 -15.93
C ALA A 314 -0.82 19.67 -14.67
N ALA A 315 -1.25 18.44 -14.38
CA ALA A 315 -0.84 17.70 -13.18
C ALA A 315 0.43 16.87 -13.38
N MET A 316 0.63 16.28 -14.55
CA MET A 316 1.64 15.26 -14.81
C MET A 316 2.61 15.62 -15.95
N GLY A 317 2.37 16.72 -16.65
CA GLY A 317 3.14 17.12 -17.83
C GLY A 317 2.65 16.46 -19.12
N GLU A 318 3.32 16.80 -20.24
CA GLU A 318 2.93 16.38 -21.59
C GLU A 318 3.28 14.92 -21.94
N ASP A 319 4.10 14.24 -21.10
CA ASP A 319 4.50 12.85 -21.31
C ASP A 319 3.35 11.88 -20.96
N GLU A 320 2.56 11.53 -21.97
CA GLU A 320 1.41 10.61 -21.81
C GLU A 320 1.79 9.16 -21.48
N SER A 321 3.07 8.82 -21.43
CA SER A 321 3.49 7.47 -21.01
C SER A 321 3.20 7.18 -19.52
N GLY A 322 3.01 8.24 -18.73
CA GLY A 322 2.76 8.17 -17.28
C GLY A 322 1.29 8.32 -16.86
N TRP A 323 0.36 8.57 -17.80
CA TRP A 323 -1.05 8.80 -17.46
C TRP A 323 -2.00 8.46 -18.60
N HIS A 324 -3.30 8.36 -18.28
CA HIS A 324 -4.38 8.08 -19.23
C HIS A 324 -5.56 9.03 -19.02
N ALA A 325 -6.05 9.63 -20.11
CA ALA A 325 -7.28 10.43 -20.13
C ALA A 325 -7.88 10.45 -21.55
N PRO A 326 -9.20 10.40 -21.70
CA PRO A 326 -10.19 10.13 -20.67
C PRO A 326 -10.21 8.66 -20.26
N MET A 327 -10.78 8.35 -19.09
CA MET A 327 -10.97 6.97 -18.62
C MET A 327 -12.37 6.76 -18.08
N GLY A 328 -12.84 5.50 -18.11
CA GLY A 328 -14.09 5.07 -17.52
C GLY A 328 -14.06 5.02 -15.99
N TYR A 329 -15.05 4.35 -15.41
CA TYR A 329 -15.11 4.17 -13.96
C TYR A 329 -14.02 3.24 -13.43
N PHE A 330 -13.64 2.23 -14.22
CA PHE A 330 -12.57 1.30 -13.87
C PHE A 330 -11.28 1.67 -14.58
N LEU A 331 -10.15 1.31 -13.96
CA LEU A 331 -8.82 1.53 -14.51
C LEU A 331 -8.63 0.82 -15.86
N PRO A 332 -7.94 1.43 -16.83
CA PRO A 332 -7.60 0.76 -18.07
C PRO A 332 -6.82 -0.52 -17.82
N GLY A 333 -7.09 -1.56 -18.61
CA GLY A 333 -6.40 -2.85 -18.52
C GLY A 333 -6.95 -3.84 -17.49
N VAL A 334 -7.86 -3.45 -16.59
CA VAL A 334 -8.57 -4.41 -15.72
C VAL A 334 -9.75 -5.04 -16.43
N ALA A 335 -10.13 -6.27 -16.05
CA ALA A 335 -11.24 -7.00 -16.68
C ALA A 335 -12.60 -6.29 -16.61
N ALA A 336 -12.79 -5.39 -15.63
CA ALA A 336 -14.01 -4.60 -15.47
C ALA A 336 -13.99 -3.29 -16.28
N ALA A 337 -12.88 -2.94 -16.93
CA ALA A 337 -12.79 -1.71 -17.73
C ALA A 337 -13.78 -1.75 -18.88
N ASN A 338 -14.52 -0.67 -19.04
CA ASN A 338 -15.49 -0.49 -20.11
C ASN A 338 -15.72 1.02 -20.35
N ASP A 339 -16.43 1.34 -21.41
CA ASP A 339 -16.72 2.70 -21.85
C ASP A 339 -18.09 3.24 -21.38
N ALA A 340 -18.75 2.53 -20.47
CA ALA A 340 -20.05 2.97 -19.93
C ALA A 340 -19.94 4.37 -19.30
N GLY A 341 -20.79 5.28 -19.74
CA GLY A 341 -20.79 6.68 -19.30
C GLY A 341 -19.71 7.56 -19.94
N MET A 342 -18.91 7.05 -20.89
CA MET A 342 -17.84 7.82 -21.53
C MET A 342 -18.35 8.77 -22.64
N ALA A 343 -19.56 8.58 -23.13
CA ALA A 343 -20.11 9.39 -24.24
C ALA A 343 -20.09 10.90 -23.99
N PHE A 344 -20.17 11.33 -22.72
CA PHE A 344 -20.06 12.74 -22.33
C PHE A 344 -18.63 13.31 -22.40
N ARG A 345 -17.61 12.44 -22.42
CA ARG A 345 -16.19 12.83 -22.33
C ARG A 345 -15.48 12.74 -23.67
N THR A 346 -16.08 12.09 -24.65
CA THR A 346 -15.48 11.84 -25.96
C THR A 346 -16.06 12.73 -27.07
N LYS A 347 -17.19 13.41 -26.83
CA LYS A 347 -17.72 14.40 -27.75
C LYS A 347 -17.04 15.75 -27.55
N PRO A 348 -16.53 16.38 -28.59
CA PRO A 348 -16.12 17.79 -28.50
C PRO A 348 -17.35 18.63 -28.11
N TRP A 349 -17.17 19.51 -27.16
CA TRP A 349 -18.18 20.46 -26.74
C TRP A 349 -18.46 21.45 -27.88
N SER A 350 -19.74 21.69 -28.21
CA SER A 350 -20.14 22.87 -28.92
C SER A 350 -20.69 23.88 -27.90
N VAL A 351 -20.41 25.16 -28.12
CA VAL A 351 -20.87 26.26 -27.24
C VAL A 351 -22.40 26.38 -27.24
N ASP A 352 -23.08 25.66 -28.12
CA ASP A 352 -24.51 25.67 -28.35
C ASP A 352 -25.26 24.50 -27.65
N GLU A 353 -24.55 23.58 -27.00
CA GLU A 353 -25.09 22.49 -26.15
C GLU A 353 -24.88 22.77 -24.65
#